data_e0190f9d1888af3a842cc447c6a0eb6f
#
_entry.id   e0190f9d1888af3a842cc447c6a0eb6f
#
_cell.length_a   1.000
_cell.length_b   1.000
_cell.length_c   1.000
_cell.angle_alpha   90.00
_cell.angle_beta   90.00
_cell.angle_gamma   90.00
#
_symmetry.space_group_name_H-M   'P 1'
#
loop_
_entity.id
_entity.type
_entity.pdbx_description
1 polymer ?
#
loop_
_entity_poly.entity_id
_entity_poly.type
_entity_poly.pdbx_seq_one_letter_code
_entity_poly.pdbx_strand_id
1 'polypeptide(L)'
;MRKELLLVFGLLIGSMAFAIDPAEIDSLINLKGVVVSANKIHVNRNSVPLSISVIEREEIEASSESALLPVLSEYVPGLFVTQKGITGFGVSEGAAGTVNIRGVGSGNKVLMLFDGQPQWAGVFGHALPDTYVASDVERVEVIRGPGSLLYGSNAMGGVVNIITRHHKQEGRRTQARVMYGSYNTQKYMVNNGFNVGKFSSFVSINHDRTDGHRPNSDFNITNGFANLGYTFNEHYKITGDVSLAKSKFQNPGKISAPVLDNKMDILRGTASMALVNNYGKMSGALRLFYNWGNHKINDGYDPGEKPLTYLFRSDDHN
;
A
#
# COMPACT_ATOMS: atom_id res chain seq x y z
N MET A 1 14.78 14.25 -58.34
CA MET A 1 13.45 13.70 -57.99
C MET A 1 13.32 13.23 -56.53
N ARG A 2 14.35 12.69 -55.84
CA ARG A 2 14.21 12.22 -54.45
C ARG A 2 14.24 13.32 -53.36
N LYS A 3 14.84 14.47 -53.60
CA LYS A 3 14.93 15.58 -52.64
C LYS A 3 13.65 16.43 -52.58
N GLU A 4 12.96 16.57 -53.70
CA GLU A 4 11.69 17.33 -53.79
C GLU A 4 10.53 16.58 -53.12
N LEU A 5 10.59 15.22 -53.12
CA LEU A 5 9.55 14.40 -52.49
C LEU A 5 9.62 14.44 -50.96
N LEU A 6 10.83 14.59 -50.37
CA LEU A 6 11.03 14.73 -48.95
C LEU A 6 10.59 16.10 -48.39
N LEU A 7 10.70 17.15 -49.22
CA LEU A 7 10.25 18.50 -48.87
C LEU A 7 8.72 18.60 -48.83
N VAL A 8 8.04 17.95 -49.77
CA VAL A 8 6.57 17.91 -49.84
C VAL A 8 6.00 17.07 -48.67
N PHE A 9 6.67 15.98 -48.28
CA PHE A 9 6.26 15.16 -47.14
C PHE A 9 6.50 15.87 -45.80
N GLY A 10 7.55 16.67 -45.68
CA GLY A 10 7.81 17.51 -44.50
C GLY A 10 6.83 18.66 -44.31
N LEU A 11 6.31 19.23 -45.42
CA LEU A 11 5.31 20.29 -45.39
C LEU A 11 3.88 19.78 -45.05
N LEU A 12 3.57 18.51 -45.36
CA LEU A 12 2.27 17.90 -45.08
C LEU A 12 2.14 17.47 -43.60
N ILE A 13 3.25 17.25 -42.88
CA ILE A 13 3.23 16.90 -41.45
C ILE A 13 3.17 18.17 -40.57
N GLY A 14 3.57 19.32 -41.07
CA GLY A 14 3.60 20.59 -40.33
C GLY A 14 2.25 21.31 -40.16
N SER A 15 1.17 20.82 -40.74
CA SER A 15 -0.12 21.56 -40.76
C SER A 15 -1.26 20.92 -39.97
N MET A 16 -1.00 19.91 -39.13
CA MET A 16 -1.99 19.40 -38.18
C MET A 16 -1.68 19.84 -36.75
N ALA A 17 -1.48 21.13 -36.52
CA ALA A 17 -1.67 21.72 -35.21
C ALA A 17 -3.17 21.88 -34.98
N PHE A 18 -3.82 20.90 -34.41
CA PHE A 18 -5.16 21.09 -33.86
C PHE A 18 -5.05 22.10 -32.73
N ALA A 19 -5.55 23.30 -32.93
CA ALA A 19 -5.80 24.24 -31.86
C ALA A 19 -6.92 23.62 -30.98
N ILE A 20 -6.58 23.08 -29.83
CA ILE A 20 -7.56 22.66 -28.83
C ILE A 20 -8.19 23.94 -28.29
N ASP A 21 -9.52 24.04 -28.38
CA ASP A 21 -10.29 25.17 -27.84
C ASP A 21 -9.98 25.30 -26.34
N PRO A 22 -9.58 26.48 -25.81
CA PRO A 22 -9.37 26.71 -24.41
C PRO A 22 -10.56 26.29 -23.52
N ALA A 23 -11.78 26.36 -24.02
CA ALA A 23 -12.98 25.89 -23.33
C ALA A 23 -13.04 24.35 -23.21
N GLU A 24 -12.43 23.62 -24.16
CA GLU A 24 -12.32 22.14 -24.06
C GLU A 24 -11.27 21.71 -23.06
N ILE A 25 -10.19 22.48 -22.90
CA ILE A 25 -9.16 22.26 -21.87
C ILE A 25 -9.77 22.46 -20.47
N ASP A 26 -10.60 23.46 -20.29
CA ASP A 26 -11.28 23.73 -19.00
C ASP A 26 -12.30 22.64 -18.63
N SER A 27 -12.92 21.99 -19.62
CA SER A 27 -13.81 20.85 -19.40
C SER A 27 -13.08 19.56 -19.09
N LEU A 28 -11.83 19.40 -19.55
CA LEU A 28 -10.96 18.25 -19.25
C LEU A 28 -10.31 18.35 -17.86
N ILE A 29 -10.22 19.56 -17.28
CA ILE A 29 -9.75 19.81 -15.92
C ILE A 29 -10.94 19.85 -14.94
N ASN A 30 -12.01 19.15 -15.21
CA ASN A 30 -13.01 18.89 -14.19
C ASN A 30 -12.41 17.91 -13.19
N LEU A 31 -11.61 18.44 -12.26
CA LEU A 31 -11.09 17.72 -11.11
C LEU A 31 -12.30 17.16 -10.36
N LYS A 32 -12.63 15.91 -10.65
CA LYS A 32 -13.64 15.17 -9.87
C LYS A 32 -13.35 15.45 -8.42
N GLY A 33 -14.27 16.08 -7.72
CA GLY A 33 -14.08 16.41 -6.31
C GLY A 33 -13.71 15.14 -5.56
N VAL A 34 -12.44 14.99 -5.22
CA VAL A 34 -11.93 13.79 -4.53
C VAL A 34 -12.56 13.75 -3.16
N VAL A 35 -13.40 12.76 -2.93
CA VAL A 35 -14.01 12.49 -1.63
C VAL A 35 -13.03 11.70 -0.80
N VAL A 36 -12.61 12.26 0.33
CA VAL A 36 -11.68 11.63 1.26
C VAL A 36 -12.40 11.13 2.51
N SER A 37 -11.99 9.98 2.98
CA SER A 37 -12.50 9.33 4.20
C SER A 37 -11.53 9.44 5.38
N ALA A 38 -10.32 9.93 5.13
CA ALA A 38 -9.30 10.13 6.15
C ALA A 38 -9.71 11.10 7.28
N ASN A 39 -10.79 11.83 7.12
CA ASN A 39 -11.40 12.71 8.14
C ASN A 39 -12.52 12.02 8.94
N LYS A 40 -12.63 10.69 8.91
CA LYS A 40 -13.70 9.86 9.49
C LYS A 40 -15.09 10.05 8.88
N ILE A 41 -15.28 11.03 8.02
CA ILE A 41 -16.49 11.27 7.24
C ILE A 41 -16.10 11.49 5.77
N HIS A 42 -16.99 11.13 4.88
CA HIS A 42 -16.79 11.39 3.45
C HIS A 42 -17.01 12.86 3.15
N VAL A 43 -15.94 13.59 2.88
CA VAL A 43 -15.96 15.01 2.55
C VAL A 43 -15.14 15.29 1.29
N ASN A 44 -15.48 16.37 0.60
CA ASN A 44 -14.65 16.83 -0.50
C ASN A 44 -13.30 17.29 0.05
N ARG A 45 -12.19 16.83 -0.54
CA ARG A 45 -10.83 17.18 -0.15
C ARG A 45 -10.62 18.69 -0.03
N ASN A 46 -11.23 19.48 -0.93
CA ASN A 46 -11.07 20.93 -0.97
C ASN A 46 -11.81 21.65 0.16
N SER A 47 -12.70 20.98 0.88
CA SER A 47 -13.46 21.55 2.00
C SER A 47 -12.85 21.27 3.37
N VAL A 48 -11.75 20.53 3.44
CA VAL A 48 -11.06 20.22 4.70
C VAL A 48 -9.80 21.07 4.86
N PRO A 49 -9.56 21.69 6.02
CA PRO A 49 -8.36 22.48 6.30
C PRO A 49 -7.15 21.57 6.64
N LEU A 50 -6.97 20.48 5.90
CA LEU A 50 -5.92 19.51 6.07
C LEU A 50 -5.14 19.33 4.77
N SER A 51 -3.82 19.14 4.88
CA SER A 51 -2.98 18.82 3.72
C SER A 51 -3.11 17.33 3.42
N ILE A 52 -3.99 16.96 2.47
CA ILE A 52 -4.25 15.58 2.10
C ILE A 52 -3.70 15.31 0.69
N SER A 53 -2.87 14.27 0.55
CA SER A 53 -2.53 13.64 -0.73
C SER A 53 -3.42 12.44 -0.94
N VAL A 54 -3.91 12.26 -2.17
CA VAL A 54 -4.64 11.06 -2.59
C VAL A 54 -3.87 10.47 -3.75
N ILE A 55 -3.58 9.21 -3.66
CA ILE A 55 -2.93 8.41 -4.70
C ILE A 55 -3.97 7.43 -5.20
N GLU A 56 -4.36 7.57 -6.43
CA GLU A 56 -5.39 6.75 -7.04
C GLU A 56 -4.79 5.45 -7.58
N ARG A 57 -5.67 4.52 -7.91
CA ARG A 57 -5.31 3.20 -8.38
C ARG A 57 -4.41 3.21 -9.61
N GLU A 58 -4.67 4.10 -10.55
CA GLU A 58 -3.92 4.23 -11.80
C GLU A 58 -2.45 4.57 -11.53
N GLU A 59 -2.18 5.42 -10.55
CA GLU A 59 -0.82 5.78 -10.13
C GLU A 59 -0.13 4.58 -9.46
N ILE A 60 -0.86 3.84 -8.62
CA ILE A 60 -0.34 2.61 -7.96
C ILE A 60 -0.04 1.52 -8.99
N GLU A 61 -0.92 1.29 -9.97
CA GLU A 61 -0.74 0.28 -11.01
C GLU A 61 0.36 0.64 -12.03
N ALA A 62 0.67 1.93 -12.18
CA ALA A 62 1.77 2.39 -13.05
C ALA A 62 3.15 2.02 -12.47
N SER A 63 3.26 1.83 -11.17
CA SER A 63 4.49 1.40 -10.53
C SER A 63 4.76 -0.09 -10.74
N SER A 64 6.03 -0.45 -10.84
CA SER A 64 6.49 -1.84 -10.85
C SER A 64 6.67 -2.43 -9.45
N GLU A 65 6.51 -1.60 -8.41
CA GLU A 65 6.67 -2.03 -7.03
C GLU A 65 5.49 -2.89 -6.56
N SER A 66 5.81 -3.96 -5.85
CA SER A 66 4.79 -4.78 -5.19
C SER A 66 4.46 -4.24 -3.81
N ALA A 67 5.44 -3.65 -3.13
CA ALA A 67 5.25 -2.98 -1.85
C ALA A 67 4.59 -1.61 -2.06
N LEU A 68 3.62 -1.28 -1.23
CA LEU A 68 2.86 -0.04 -1.36
C LEU A 68 3.65 1.19 -0.93
N LEU A 69 4.39 1.11 0.18
CA LEU A 69 5.01 2.30 0.78
C LEU A 69 6.06 2.96 -0.11
N PRO A 70 6.90 2.23 -0.89
CA PRO A 70 7.76 2.84 -1.91
C PRO A 70 6.98 3.68 -2.92
N VAL A 71 5.85 3.16 -3.42
CA VAL A 71 4.99 3.89 -4.35
C VAL A 71 4.51 5.21 -3.73
N LEU A 72 4.10 5.19 -2.46
CA LEU A 72 3.67 6.40 -1.78
C LEU A 72 4.77 7.45 -1.67
N SER A 73 6.02 7.03 -1.49
CA SER A 73 7.17 7.98 -1.41
C SER A 73 7.40 8.73 -2.72
N GLU A 74 6.99 8.18 -3.86
CA GLU A 74 7.10 8.84 -5.17
C GLU A 74 6.04 9.95 -5.34
N TYR A 75 4.83 9.73 -4.83
CA TYR A 75 3.67 10.61 -5.07
C TYR A 75 3.34 11.54 -3.90
N VAL A 76 3.81 11.26 -2.68
CA VAL A 76 3.45 12.04 -1.49
C VAL A 76 4.58 12.97 -1.07
N PRO A 77 4.49 14.28 -1.32
CA PRO A 77 5.54 15.22 -0.93
C PRO A 77 5.83 15.19 0.56
N GLY A 78 7.10 14.94 0.90
CA GLY A 78 7.58 14.91 2.28
C GLY A 78 7.31 13.59 3.02
N LEU A 79 6.79 12.56 2.33
CA LEU A 79 6.76 11.21 2.87
C LEU A 79 8.08 10.51 2.55
N PHE A 80 8.70 9.93 3.54
CA PHE A 80 9.91 9.14 3.43
C PHE A 80 9.69 7.76 4.06
N VAL A 81 10.11 6.72 3.34
CA VAL A 81 10.04 5.34 3.79
C VAL A 81 11.40 4.70 3.65
N THR A 82 11.88 4.03 4.69
CA THR A 82 13.05 3.17 4.55
C THR A 82 12.67 1.92 3.79
N GLN A 83 13.45 1.59 2.77
CA GLN A 83 13.28 0.42 1.94
C GLN A 83 14.48 -0.49 2.10
N LYS A 84 14.26 -1.78 1.98
CA LYS A 84 15.29 -2.79 2.03
C LYS A 84 15.25 -3.68 0.81
N GLY A 85 16.43 -3.93 0.28
CA GLY A 85 16.55 -4.79 -0.89
C GLY A 85 15.90 -4.22 -2.13
N ILE A 86 15.76 -5.09 -3.12
CA ILE A 86 15.28 -4.76 -4.47
C ILE A 86 13.78 -5.00 -4.65
N THR A 87 13.09 -5.49 -3.64
CA THR A 87 11.64 -5.74 -3.68
C THR A 87 10.83 -4.58 -3.14
N GLY A 88 11.48 -3.58 -2.53
CA GLY A 88 10.81 -2.45 -1.90
C GLY A 88 10.16 -2.77 -0.55
N PHE A 89 10.17 -4.03 -0.12
CA PHE A 89 9.75 -4.44 1.21
C PHE A 89 10.90 -4.34 2.21
N GLY A 90 10.56 -4.29 3.49
CA GLY A 90 11.47 -4.47 4.58
C GLY A 90 11.90 -3.20 5.28
N VAL A 91 12.78 -3.38 6.20
CA VAL A 91 13.12 -2.48 7.30
C VAL A 91 14.62 -2.23 7.34
N SER A 92 15.06 -1.02 7.66
CA SER A 92 16.47 -0.65 7.61
C SER A 92 17.22 -0.94 8.91
N GLU A 93 16.72 -0.47 10.04
CA GLU A 93 17.33 -0.68 11.35
C GLU A 93 16.24 -1.18 12.30
N GLY A 94 16.46 -2.37 12.86
CA GLY A 94 15.43 -3.09 13.60
C GLY A 94 14.31 -3.63 12.70
N ALA A 95 13.33 -4.29 13.28
CA ALA A 95 12.28 -5.00 12.53
C ALA A 95 11.20 -4.10 11.90
N ALA A 96 11.16 -2.81 12.20
CA ALA A 96 9.98 -1.98 11.92
C ALA A 96 10.14 -0.89 10.86
N GLY A 97 11.33 -0.66 10.32
CA GLY A 97 11.57 0.42 9.36
C GLY A 97 11.13 1.80 9.84
N THR A 98 11.32 2.79 9.00
CA THR A 98 10.90 4.15 9.31
C THR A 98 9.93 4.63 8.24
N VAL A 99 8.74 5.05 8.66
CA VAL A 99 7.82 5.84 7.87
C VAL A 99 7.75 7.21 8.51
N ASN A 100 8.10 8.27 7.79
CA ASN A 100 7.95 9.61 8.31
C ASN A 100 7.35 10.57 7.29
N ILE A 101 6.64 11.58 7.79
CA ILE A 101 6.02 12.61 7.01
C ILE A 101 6.58 13.95 7.50
N ARG A 102 7.21 14.72 6.61
CA ARG A 102 7.82 16.01 6.91
C ARG A 102 8.82 15.94 8.08
N GLY A 103 9.59 14.84 8.14
CA GLY A 103 10.59 14.61 9.18
C GLY A 103 10.04 14.08 10.52
N VAL A 104 8.72 13.95 10.66
CA VAL A 104 8.11 13.38 11.86
C VAL A 104 7.69 11.93 11.58
N GLY A 105 8.23 10.97 12.33
CA GLY A 105 7.86 9.56 12.07
C GLY A 105 8.71 8.49 12.73
N SER A 106 9.78 8.84 13.42
CA SER A 106 10.53 7.82 14.17
C SER A 106 9.64 7.16 15.24
N GLY A 107 9.63 5.85 15.29
CA GLY A 107 8.70 5.09 16.12
C GLY A 107 7.27 5.06 15.53
N ASN A 108 6.27 5.26 16.37
CA ASN A 108 4.84 5.10 16.04
C ASN A 108 4.14 6.44 15.75
N LYS A 109 4.78 7.36 15.06
CA LYS A 109 4.24 8.73 14.90
C LYS A 109 3.45 8.93 13.61
N VAL A 110 3.47 7.96 12.70
CA VAL A 110 2.62 7.92 11.50
C VAL A 110 1.68 6.73 11.63
N LEU A 111 0.40 7.00 11.67
CA LEU A 111 -0.64 5.99 11.83
C LEU A 111 -1.00 5.38 10.48
N MET A 112 -0.97 4.06 10.40
CA MET A 112 -1.44 3.29 9.25
C MET A 112 -2.86 2.78 9.51
N LEU A 113 -3.73 2.95 8.53
CA LEU A 113 -5.10 2.46 8.58
C LEU A 113 -5.41 1.59 7.36
N PHE A 114 -6.21 0.54 7.54
CA PHE A 114 -6.96 -0.14 6.48
C PHE A 114 -8.43 0.19 6.61
N ASP A 115 -9.00 0.79 5.57
CA ASP A 115 -10.40 1.22 5.53
C ASP A 115 -10.84 1.98 6.79
N GLY A 116 -9.91 2.82 7.31
CA GLY A 116 -10.11 3.60 8.53
C GLY A 116 -9.85 2.84 9.83
N GLN A 117 -9.43 1.57 9.79
CA GLN A 117 -9.11 0.76 10.97
C GLN A 117 -7.60 0.77 11.24
N PRO A 118 -7.16 1.07 12.48
CA PRO A 118 -5.75 1.10 12.83
C PRO A 118 -5.06 -0.25 12.61
N GLN A 119 -3.88 -0.19 12.01
CA GLN A 119 -3.00 -1.35 11.84
C GLN A 119 -1.89 -1.27 12.87
N TRP A 120 -1.90 -2.19 13.81
CA TRP A 120 -0.94 -2.27 14.89
C TRP A 120 -0.14 -3.57 14.81
N ALA A 121 1.12 -3.49 15.15
CA ALA A 121 1.99 -4.66 15.26
C ALA A 121 2.71 -4.66 16.62
N GLY A 122 2.38 -5.65 17.41
CA GLY A 122 3.05 -5.92 18.70
C GLY A 122 2.93 -4.80 19.73
N VAL A 123 3.71 -4.94 20.77
CA VAL A 123 3.76 -4.05 21.95
C VAL A 123 4.14 -2.61 21.57
N PHE A 124 4.88 -2.43 20.49
CA PHE A 124 5.39 -1.12 20.07
C PHE A 124 4.46 -0.35 19.12
N GLY A 125 3.36 -0.96 18.69
CA GLY A 125 2.43 -0.31 17.75
C GLY A 125 3.05 0.08 16.40
N HIS A 126 4.07 -0.64 15.96
CA HIS A 126 4.75 -0.34 14.69
C HIS A 126 3.87 -0.67 13.49
N ALA A 127 3.89 0.21 12.50
CA ALA A 127 3.48 -0.16 11.15
C ALA A 127 4.54 -1.09 10.55
N LEU A 128 4.14 -2.29 10.14
CA LEU A 128 5.02 -3.21 9.41
C LEU A 128 4.82 -3.02 7.91
N PRO A 129 5.79 -2.39 7.22
CA PRO A 129 5.67 -2.04 5.81
C PRO A 129 5.45 -3.26 4.91
N ASP A 130 5.93 -4.42 5.33
CA ASP A 130 5.90 -5.66 4.54
C ASP A 130 4.48 -6.21 4.29
N THR A 131 3.49 -5.73 5.05
CA THR A 131 2.10 -6.19 4.91
C THR A 131 1.29 -5.38 3.91
N TYR A 132 1.81 -4.23 3.42
CA TYR A 132 1.08 -3.34 2.54
C TYR A 132 1.46 -3.60 1.09
N VAL A 133 0.61 -4.35 0.39
CA VAL A 133 0.82 -4.79 -0.98
C VAL A 133 0.00 -3.95 -1.95
N ALA A 134 0.65 -3.43 -2.99
CA ALA A 134 0.08 -2.49 -3.94
C ALA A 134 -1.15 -3.05 -4.69
N SER A 135 -1.17 -4.37 -4.99
CA SER A 135 -2.27 -5.00 -5.74
C SER A 135 -3.62 -4.99 -5.02
N ASP A 136 -3.60 -4.89 -3.68
CA ASP A 136 -4.78 -5.01 -2.84
C ASP A 136 -5.43 -3.65 -2.53
N VAL A 137 -4.83 -2.58 -3.08
CA VAL A 137 -5.19 -1.20 -2.79
C VAL A 137 -6.00 -0.57 -3.92
N GLU A 138 -7.07 0.10 -3.58
CA GLU A 138 -7.89 0.93 -4.49
C GLU A 138 -7.34 2.35 -4.59
N ARG A 139 -7.02 2.97 -3.45
CA ARG A 139 -6.37 4.25 -3.34
C ARG A 139 -5.78 4.44 -1.95
N VAL A 140 -4.92 5.43 -1.81
CA VAL A 140 -4.37 5.82 -0.51
C VAL A 140 -4.62 7.29 -0.24
N GLU A 141 -5.06 7.60 0.96
CA GLU A 141 -5.27 8.95 1.45
C GLU A 141 -4.24 9.26 2.54
N VAL A 142 -3.40 10.27 2.33
CA VAL A 142 -2.33 10.63 3.27
C VAL A 142 -2.58 12.01 3.84
N ILE A 143 -2.89 12.08 5.14
CA ILE A 143 -2.90 13.33 5.89
C ILE A 143 -1.45 13.67 6.25
N ARG A 144 -0.96 14.79 5.73
CA ARG A 144 0.42 15.27 5.92
C ARG A 144 0.48 16.31 7.01
N GLY A 145 0.62 15.87 8.25
CA GLY A 145 0.65 16.71 9.44
C GLY A 145 -0.14 16.08 10.58
N PRO A 146 -0.26 16.76 11.72
CA PRO A 146 -0.84 16.17 12.91
C PRO A 146 -2.31 15.76 12.69
N GLY A 147 -2.57 14.46 12.73
CA GLY A 147 -3.89 13.85 12.72
C GLY A 147 -4.39 13.47 14.13
N SER A 148 -3.64 13.83 15.16
CA SER A 148 -3.86 13.37 16.54
C SER A 148 -5.20 13.76 17.11
N LEU A 149 -5.79 14.86 16.67
CA LEU A 149 -7.12 15.28 17.09
C LEU A 149 -8.20 14.26 16.68
N LEU A 150 -8.03 13.62 15.54
CA LEU A 150 -8.99 12.66 14.99
C LEU A 150 -8.64 11.20 15.33
N TYR A 151 -7.36 10.89 15.45
CA TYR A 151 -6.85 9.52 15.47
C TYR A 151 -5.98 9.17 16.70
N GLY A 152 -5.72 10.13 17.59
CA GLY A 152 -4.95 9.92 18.81
C GLY A 152 -3.44 10.07 18.64
N SER A 153 -2.67 9.64 19.66
CA SER A 153 -1.25 9.96 19.82
C SER A 153 -0.33 9.48 18.70
N ASN A 154 -0.66 8.37 18.06
CA ASN A 154 0.19 7.78 17.01
C ASN A 154 0.08 8.47 15.64
N ALA A 155 -0.75 9.50 15.53
CA ALA A 155 -0.95 10.28 14.30
C ALA A 155 -0.27 11.66 14.36
N MET A 156 0.84 11.81 15.08
CA MET A 156 1.54 13.08 15.23
C MET A 156 2.18 13.58 13.92
N GLY A 157 2.77 12.69 13.15
CA GLY A 157 3.39 12.99 11.86
C GLY A 157 2.40 12.98 10.70
N GLY A 158 1.34 12.19 10.85
CA GLY A 158 0.33 12.04 9.82
C GLY A 158 -0.43 10.72 9.91
N VAL A 159 -1.31 10.54 8.95
CA VAL A 159 -2.12 9.31 8.80
C VAL A 159 -2.04 8.84 7.36
N VAL A 160 -1.79 7.57 7.16
CA VAL A 160 -1.88 6.88 5.88
C VAL A 160 -3.07 5.94 5.92
N ASN A 161 -4.14 6.26 5.21
CA ASN A 161 -5.33 5.44 5.13
C ASN A 161 -5.35 4.69 3.80
N ILE A 162 -5.15 3.40 3.86
CA ILE A 162 -5.14 2.49 2.73
C ILE A 162 -6.58 2.01 2.53
N ILE A 163 -7.17 2.39 1.41
CA ILE A 163 -8.50 1.93 1.02
C ILE A 163 -8.33 0.66 0.21
N THR A 164 -8.86 -0.44 0.72
CA THR A 164 -8.72 -1.75 0.10
C THR A 164 -9.58 -1.89 -1.15
N ARG A 165 -9.20 -2.81 -1.99
CA ARG A 165 -9.83 -3.02 -3.29
C ARG A 165 -11.15 -3.76 -3.17
N HIS A 166 -12.18 -3.15 -3.77
CA HIS A 166 -13.49 -3.74 -3.95
C HIS A 166 -13.86 -3.74 -5.43
N HIS A 167 -14.30 -4.86 -5.96
CA HIS A 167 -14.72 -4.90 -7.36
C HIS A 167 -16.13 -4.30 -7.50
N LYS A 168 -16.21 -3.11 -8.07
CA LYS A 168 -17.46 -2.33 -8.20
C LYS A 168 -18.16 -2.51 -9.54
N GLN A 169 -17.40 -2.81 -10.60
CA GLN A 169 -17.94 -3.00 -11.95
C GLN A 169 -18.66 -4.32 -12.03
N GLU A 170 -19.81 -4.36 -12.73
CA GLU A 170 -20.53 -5.59 -12.97
C GLU A 170 -19.71 -6.57 -13.83
N GLY A 171 -19.78 -7.86 -13.51
CA GLY A 171 -19.08 -8.91 -14.20
C GLY A 171 -17.84 -9.44 -13.46
N ARG A 172 -16.90 -9.95 -14.24
CA ARG A 172 -15.66 -10.58 -13.74
C ARG A 172 -14.45 -9.95 -14.40
N ARG A 173 -13.40 -9.70 -13.61
CA ARG A 173 -12.10 -9.28 -14.12
C ARG A 173 -10.99 -10.05 -13.44
N THR A 174 -10.15 -10.71 -14.23
CA THR A 174 -8.94 -11.40 -13.75
C THR A 174 -7.72 -10.67 -14.28
N GLN A 175 -6.71 -10.49 -13.43
CA GLN A 175 -5.40 -9.96 -13.81
C GLN A 175 -4.32 -10.88 -13.28
N ALA A 176 -3.27 -11.06 -14.07
CA ALA A 176 -2.05 -11.75 -13.67
C ALA A 176 -0.85 -10.91 -14.08
N ARG A 177 0.17 -10.87 -13.21
CA ARG A 177 1.45 -10.21 -13.47
C ARG A 177 2.57 -11.16 -13.09
N VAL A 178 3.57 -11.26 -13.97
CA VAL A 178 4.81 -12.01 -13.73
C VAL A 178 5.96 -11.09 -14.07
N MET A 179 6.92 -10.97 -13.17
CA MET A 179 8.12 -10.20 -13.38
C MET A 179 9.34 -11.03 -12.98
N TYR A 180 10.41 -10.88 -13.72
CA TYR A 180 11.70 -11.50 -13.43
C TYR A 180 12.81 -10.46 -13.59
N GLY A 181 13.76 -10.42 -12.67
CA GLY A 181 14.82 -9.44 -12.64
C GLY A 181 16.15 -9.97 -12.09
N SER A 182 17.12 -9.07 -11.93
CA SER A 182 18.42 -9.36 -11.36
C SER A 182 18.32 -10.01 -9.98
N TYR A 183 19.36 -10.75 -9.58
CA TYR A 183 19.45 -11.47 -8.31
C TYR A 183 18.32 -12.48 -8.10
N ASN A 184 17.91 -13.14 -9.22
CA ASN A 184 16.81 -14.10 -9.22
C ASN A 184 15.52 -13.52 -8.63
N THR A 185 15.29 -12.22 -8.83
CA THR A 185 14.07 -11.56 -8.37
C THR A 185 12.89 -12.04 -9.19
N GLN A 186 11.87 -12.51 -8.52
CA GLN A 186 10.65 -13.03 -9.10
C GLN A 186 9.45 -12.42 -8.38
N LYS A 187 8.50 -11.90 -9.15
CA LYS A 187 7.25 -11.36 -8.63
C LYS A 187 6.08 -11.97 -9.38
N TYR A 188 5.15 -12.56 -8.66
CA TYR A 188 3.96 -13.21 -9.19
C TYR A 188 2.73 -12.61 -8.52
N MET A 189 1.74 -12.23 -9.30
CA MET A 189 0.48 -11.71 -8.81
C MET A 189 -0.66 -12.27 -9.65
N VAL A 190 -1.71 -12.73 -8.99
CA VAL A 190 -3.00 -13.04 -9.60
C VAL A 190 -4.10 -12.42 -8.75
N ASN A 191 -5.03 -11.74 -9.40
CA ASN A 191 -6.24 -11.29 -8.73
C ASN A 191 -7.49 -11.55 -9.59
N ASN A 192 -8.63 -11.68 -8.91
CA ASN A 192 -9.93 -11.82 -9.52
C ASN A 192 -10.95 -10.95 -8.81
N GLY A 193 -11.61 -10.11 -9.57
CA GLY A 193 -12.78 -9.34 -9.14
C GLY A 193 -14.04 -9.94 -9.74
N PHE A 194 -15.10 -10.03 -8.94
CA PHE A 194 -16.40 -10.51 -9.32
C PHE A 194 -17.49 -9.65 -8.69
N ASN A 195 -18.49 -9.25 -9.48
CA ASN A 195 -19.65 -8.51 -9.00
C ASN A 195 -20.85 -8.86 -9.88
N VAL A 196 -21.78 -9.62 -9.34
CA VAL A 196 -23.01 -10.01 -10.06
C VAL A 196 -24.19 -9.99 -9.09
N GLY A 197 -25.19 -9.24 -9.45
CA GLY A 197 -26.38 -9.08 -8.64
C GLY A 197 -26.10 -8.49 -7.26
N LYS A 198 -26.36 -9.23 -6.21
CA LYS A 198 -26.16 -8.79 -4.81
C LYS A 198 -24.79 -9.16 -4.24
N PHE A 199 -24.00 -9.97 -4.93
CA PHE A 199 -22.72 -10.48 -4.43
C PHE A 199 -21.55 -9.85 -5.15
N SER A 200 -20.56 -9.42 -4.39
CA SER A 200 -19.28 -8.95 -4.89
C SER A 200 -18.11 -9.64 -4.17
N SER A 201 -17.02 -9.88 -4.89
CA SER A 201 -15.78 -10.37 -4.30
C SER A 201 -14.58 -9.78 -5.02
N PHE A 202 -13.48 -9.68 -4.29
CA PHE A 202 -12.16 -9.44 -4.84
C PHE A 202 -11.18 -10.34 -4.08
N VAL A 203 -10.37 -11.09 -4.81
CA VAL A 203 -9.36 -11.98 -4.23
C VAL A 203 -8.04 -11.73 -4.94
N SER A 204 -6.94 -11.66 -4.19
CA SER A 204 -5.59 -11.57 -4.74
C SER A 204 -4.63 -12.51 -4.01
N ILE A 205 -3.63 -12.99 -4.75
CA ILE A 205 -2.48 -13.73 -4.21
C ILE A 205 -1.23 -13.14 -4.87
N ASN A 206 -0.22 -12.84 -4.04
CA ASN A 206 1.07 -12.36 -4.49
C ASN A 206 2.19 -13.21 -3.87
N HIS A 207 3.25 -13.38 -4.62
CA HIS A 207 4.49 -14.00 -4.15
C HIS A 207 5.68 -13.30 -4.76
N ASP A 208 6.52 -12.72 -3.91
CA ASP A 208 7.75 -12.06 -4.33
C ASP A 208 8.95 -12.70 -3.64
N ARG A 209 10.01 -12.91 -4.39
CA ARG A 209 11.26 -13.40 -3.85
C ARG A 209 12.47 -12.77 -4.55
N THR A 210 13.60 -12.75 -3.87
CA THR A 210 14.91 -12.42 -4.42
C THR A 210 15.99 -13.13 -3.61
N ASP A 211 17.10 -13.48 -4.26
CA ASP A 211 18.30 -13.97 -3.57
C ASP A 211 19.12 -12.80 -2.99
N GLY A 212 18.77 -11.55 -3.34
CA GLY A 212 19.42 -10.34 -2.86
C GLY A 212 20.72 -10.02 -3.59
N HIS A 213 21.14 -8.74 -3.47
CA HIS A 213 22.32 -8.22 -4.17
C HIS A 213 23.66 -8.58 -3.50
N ARG A 214 23.63 -9.23 -2.36
CA ARG A 214 24.80 -9.71 -1.58
C ARG A 214 24.40 -10.85 -0.64
N PRO A 215 25.36 -11.60 -0.08
CA PRO A 215 25.08 -12.68 0.87
C PRO A 215 24.23 -12.19 2.06
N ASN A 216 23.31 -13.04 2.52
CA ASN A 216 22.41 -12.79 3.63
C ASN A 216 21.45 -11.57 3.41
N SER A 217 21.04 -11.34 2.16
CA SER A 217 20.06 -10.31 1.81
C SER A 217 18.87 -10.85 1.02
N ASP A 218 18.62 -12.15 1.15
CA ASP A 218 17.45 -12.80 0.56
C ASP A 218 16.15 -12.30 1.21
N PHE A 219 15.12 -12.29 0.39
CA PHE A 219 13.78 -11.88 0.79
C PHE A 219 12.74 -12.79 0.12
N ASN A 220 11.73 -13.16 0.87
CA ASN A 220 10.59 -13.90 0.38
C ASN A 220 9.32 -13.45 1.10
N ILE A 221 8.26 -13.15 0.35
CA ILE A 221 6.94 -12.85 0.88
C ILE A 221 5.86 -13.54 0.07
N THR A 222 4.87 -14.08 0.76
CA THR A 222 3.61 -14.51 0.15
C THR A 222 2.47 -13.81 0.89
N ASN A 223 1.59 -13.17 0.17
CA ASN A 223 0.40 -12.58 0.75
C ASN A 223 -0.85 -12.97 -0.03
N GLY A 224 -1.97 -13.01 0.69
CA GLY A 224 -3.30 -13.20 0.16
C GLY A 224 -4.25 -12.19 0.75
N PHE A 225 -5.16 -11.67 -0.09
CA PHE A 225 -6.23 -10.78 0.30
C PHE A 225 -7.55 -11.26 -0.29
N ALA A 226 -8.62 -11.18 0.49
CA ALA A 226 -9.97 -11.44 0.04
C ALA A 226 -10.93 -10.41 0.62
N ASN A 227 -11.75 -9.83 -0.25
CA ASN A 227 -12.90 -9.00 0.10
C ASN A 227 -14.16 -9.66 -0.42
N LEU A 228 -15.17 -9.76 0.43
CA LEU A 228 -16.51 -10.30 0.09
C LEU A 228 -17.56 -9.24 0.45
N GLY A 229 -18.54 -9.04 -0.40
CA GLY A 229 -19.64 -8.12 -0.18
C GLY A 229 -20.98 -8.71 -0.56
N TYR A 230 -22.00 -8.43 0.25
CA TYR A 230 -23.37 -8.79 -0.06
C TYR A 230 -24.31 -7.60 0.21
N THR A 231 -25.06 -7.22 -0.81
CA THR A 231 -26.04 -6.13 -0.76
C THR A 231 -27.42 -6.72 -0.48
N PHE A 232 -27.95 -6.50 0.72
CA PHE A 232 -29.28 -6.98 1.10
C PHE A 232 -30.38 -6.26 0.32
N ASN A 233 -30.30 -4.93 0.30
CA ASN A 233 -31.20 -4.02 -0.38
C ASN A 233 -30.47 -2.68 -0.67
N GLU A 234 -31.22 -1.68 -1.15
CA GLU A 234 -30.65 -0.35 -1.47
C GLU A 234 -30.06 0.39 -0.25
N HIS A 235 -30.40 0.01 0.97
CA HIS A 235 -29.95 0.65 2.19
C HIS A 235 -28.87 -0.11 2.93
N TYR A 236 -28.80 -1.43 2.84
CA TYR A 236 -27.91 -2.24 3.67
C TYR A 236 -26.98 -3.12 2.85
N LYS A 237 -25.70 -3.05 3.20
CA LYS A 237 -24.64 -3.90 2.65
C LYS A 237 -23.76 -4.42 3.78
N ILE A 238 -23.36 -5.69 3.71
CA ILE A 238 -22.32 -6.28 4.54
C ILE A 238 -21.05 -6.47 3.69
N THR A 239 -19.89 -6.20 4.27
CA THR A 239 -18.59 -6.51 3.66
C THR A 239 -17.72 -7.22 4.68
N GLY A 240 -16.84 -8.09 4.21
CA GLY A 240 -15.83 -8.75 5.03
C GLY A 240 -14.51 -8.82 4.27
N ASP A 241 -13.41 -8.57 4.98
CA ASP A 241 -12.06 -8.55 4.44
C ASP A 241 -11.16 -9.46 5.25
N VAL A 242 -10.25 -10.16 4.58
CA VAL A 242 -9.16 -10.90 5.21
C VAL A 242 -7.89 -10.66 4.43
N SER A 243 -6.82 -10.29 5.13
CA SER A 243 -5.47 -10.18 4.58
C SER A 243 -4.50 -11.02 5.39
N LEU A 244 -3.61 -11.73 4.72
CA LEU A 244 -2.53 -12.53 5.31
C LEU A 244 -1.24 -12.25 4.56
N ALA A 245 -0.15 -12.01 5.31
CA ALA A 245 1.19 -11.86 4.76
C ALA A 245 2.18 -12.69 5.57
N LYS A 246 2.94 -13.54 4.88
CA LYS A 246 4.02 -14.34 5.44
C LYS A 246 5.32 -13.94 4.75
N SER A 247 6.24 -13.37 5.52
CA SER A 247 7.55 -12.96 5.03
C SER A 247 8.68 -13.67 5.75
N LYS A 248 9.75 -13.96 5.00
CA LYS A 248 11.04 -14.44 5.50
C LYS A 248 12.13 -13.64 4.83
N PHE A 249 13.03 -13.08 5.61
CA PHE A 249 14.11 -12.28 5.06
C PHE A 249 15.30 -12.19 6.00
N GLN A 250 16.45 -11.82 5.43
CA GLN A 250 17.69 -11.61 6.13
C GLN A 250 18.14 -10.15 6.03
N ASN A 251 18.93 -9.71 6.99
CA ASN A 251 19.53 -8.38 6.98
C ASN A 251 21.02 -8.45 7.26
N PRO A 252 21.86 -8.29 6.22
CA PRO A 252 23.30 -8.36 6.38
C PRO A 252 23.95 -7.12 7.03
N GLY A 253 23.16 -6.14 7.49
CA GLY A 253 23.70 -4.88 8.02
C GLY A 253 24.34 -3.98 6.94
N LYS A 254 25.14 -3.00 7.33
CA LYS A 254 25.92 -2.17 6.42
C LYS A 254 27.19 -2.90 5.96
N ILE A 255 27.74 -2.56 4.80
CA ILE A 255 29.03 -3.16 4.35
C ILE A 255 30.15 -2.91 5.35
N SER A 256 30.18 -1.71 5.94
CA SER A 256 31.16 -1.30 6.97
C SER A 256 30.87 -1.86 8.37
N ALA A 257 29.66 -2.37 8.60
CA ALA A 257 29.22 -2.96 9.87
C ALA A 257 28.25 -4.10 9.53
N PRO A 258 28.74 -5.25 9.05
CA PRO A 258 27.91 -6.38 8.69
C PRO A 258 27.32 -7.06 9.94
N VAL A 259 26.10 -7.54 9.83
CA VAL A 259 25.43 -8.32 10.87
C VAL A 259 25.34 -9.76 10.40
N LEU A 260 25.78 -10.69 11.25
CA LEU A 260 25.78 -12.12 10.98
C LEU A 260 24.49 -12.76 11.52
N ASP A 261 23.94 -13.71 10.77
CA ASP A 261 22.79 -14.55 11.14
C ASP A 261 21.49 -13.78 11.50
N ASN A 262 21.34 -12.53 10.99
CA ASN A 262 20.09 -11.79 11.16
C ASN A 262 19.00 -12.39 10.26
N LYS A 263 17.95 -12.94 10.87
CA LYS A 263 16.86 -13.63 10.17
C LYS A 263 15.51 -13.26 10.77
N MET A 264 14.54 -13.05 9.93
CA MET A 264 13.18 -12.72 10.31
C MET A 264 12.19 -13.65 9.63
N ASP A 265 11.23 -14.14 10.42
CA ASP A 265 10.09 -14.95 9.97
C ASP A 265 8.84 -14.33 10.58
N ILE A 266 8.05 -13.63 9.77
CA ILE A 266 6.93 -12.81 10.21
C ILE A 266 5.66 -13.28 9.52
N LEU A 267 4.62 -13.55 10.30
CA LEU A 267 3.25 -13.74 9.84
C LEU A 267 2.39 -12.62 10.37
N ARG A 268 1.67 -11.94 9.49
CA ARG A 268 0.68 -10.92 9.85
C ARG A 268 -0.66 -11.24 9.21
N GLY A 269 -1.72 -10.97 9.95
CA GLY A 269 -3.07 -11.10 9.44
C GLY A 269 -3.97 -10.00 9.97
N THR A 270 -4.98 -9.67 9.18
CA THR A 270 -6.08 -8.80 9.59
C THR A 270 -7.38 -9.35 9.02
N ALA A 271 -8.44 -9.26 9.80
CA ALA A 271 -9.79 -9.55 9.34
C ALA A 271 -10.71 -8.39 9.76
N SER A 272 -11.62 -8.01 8.89
CA SER A 272 -12.63 -7.01 9.21
C SER A 272 -14.00 -7.42 8.70
N MET A 273 -15.04 -6.87 9.33
CA MET A 273 -16.42 -7.00 8.88
C MET A 273 -17.13 -5.67 9.11
N ALA A 274 -17.90 -5.22 8.13
CA ALA A 274 -18.67 -4.01 8.21
C ALA A 274 -20.10 -4.23 7.75
N LEU A 275 -21.06 -3.82 8.58
CA LEU A 275 -22.46 -3.62 8.17
C LEU A 275 -22.64 -2.13 7.91
N VAL A 276 -22.90 -1.77 6.67
CA VAL A 276 -23.04 -0.38 6.22
C VAL A 276 -24.50 -0.10 5.89
N ASN A 277 -25.01 1.04 6.33
CA ASN A 277 -26.31 1.55 5.92
C ASN A 277 -26.20 2.89 5.20
N ASN A 278 -27.10 3.13 4.26
CA ASN A 278 -27.17 4.38 3.51
C ASN A 278 -28.65 4.73 3.20
N TYR A 279 -29.11 5.85 3.74
CA TYR A 279 -30.44 6.41 3.52
C TYR A 279 -30.39 7.76 2.77
N GLY A 280 -29.33 7.97 2.00
CA GLY A 280 -29.12 9.20 1.23
C GLY A 280 -28.60 10.35 2.10
N LYS A 281 -29.43 10.93 2.95
CA LYS A 281 -29.03 12.01 3.87
C LYS A 281 -28.35 11.52 5.15
N MET A 282 -28.46 10.24 5.48
CA MET A 282 -27.89 9.64 6.68
C MET A 282 -27.23 8.32 6.30
N SER A 283 -25.98 8.15 6.69
CA SER A 283 -25.24 6.90 6.50
C SER A 283 -24.48 6.54 7.78
N GLY A 284 -24.22 5.26 7.96
CA GLY A 284 -23.48 4.74 9.09
C GLY A 284 -22.87 3.39 8.81
N ALA A 285 -21.98 2.94 9.70
CA ALA A 285 -21.41 1.61 9.63
C ALA A 285 -21.11 1.08 11.04
N LEU A 286 -21.44 -0.18 11.26
CA LEU A 286 -20.89 -0.96 12.36
C LEU A 286 -19.72 -1.77 11.83
N ARG A 287 -18.53 -1.62 12.45
CA ARG A 287 -17.31 -2.28 12.02
C ARG A 287 -16.72 -3.09 13.15
N LEU A 288 -16.29 -4.30 12.83
CA LEU A 288 -15.49 -5.16 13.69
C LEU A 288 -14.20 -5.46 12.95
N PHE A 289 -13.08 -5.46 13.66
CA PHE A 289 -11.79 -5.84 13.08
C PHE A 289 -10.94 -6.59 14.09
N TYR A 290 -10.01 -7.37 13.58
CA TYR A 290 -9.09 -8.17 14.37
C TYR A 290 -7.75 -8.27 13.64
N ASN A 291 -6.68 -7.91 14.32
CA ASN A 291 -5.32 -8.01 13.82
C ASN A 291 -4.57 -9.07 14.64
N TRP A 292 -3.72 -9.84 13.97
CA TRP A 292 -2.84 -10.80 14.65
C TRP A 292 -1.48 -10.88 13.97
N GLY A 293 -0.47 -11.29 14.73
CA GLY A 293 0.87 -11.47 14.22
C GLY A 293 1.66 -12.48 15.01
N ASN A 294 2.57 -13.17 14.33
CA ASN A 294 3.60 -14.00 14.94
C ASN A 294 4.95 -13.57 14.34
N HIS A 295 5.85 -13.14 15.20
CA HIS A 295 7.17 -12.68 14.82
C HIS A 295 8.22 -13.59 15.44
N LYS A 296 9.16 -14.06 14.64
CA LYS A 296 10.37 -14.75 15.08
C LYS A 296 11.55 -14.00 14.48
N ILE A 297 12.32 -13.36 15.33
CA ILE A 297 13.40 -12.48 14.95
C ILE A 297 14.69 -12.95 15.60
N ASN A 298 15.71 -13.21 14.78
CA ASN A 298 17.08 -13.29 15.20
C ASN A 298 17.76 -11.97 14.78
N ASP A 299 18.09 -11.11 15.74
CA ASP A 299 18.73 -9.83 15.46
C ASP A 299 20.16 -9.97 14.94
N GLY A 300 20.71 -11.20 15.01
CA GLY A 300 22.07 -11.47 14.60
C GLY A 300 23.11 -10.99 15.59
N TYR A 301 24.36 -10.93 15.16
CA TYR A 301 25.50 -10.51 15.98
C TYR A 301 26.58 -9.88 15.10
N ASP A 302 27.42 -9.05 15.69
CA ASP A 302 28.53 -8.41 15.00
C ASP A 302 29.71 -9.38 14.80
N PRO A 303 30.53 -9.19 13.75
CA PRO A 303 31.72 -10.00 13.53
C PRO A 303 32.67 -9.96 14.73
N GLY A 304 33.00 -11.13 15.26
CA GLY A 304 33.85 -11.28 16.46
C GLY A 304 33.05 -11.44 17.76
N GLU A 305 31.75 -11.23 17.74
CA GLU A 305 30.86 -11.51 18.86
C GLU A 305 30.33 -12.96 18.82
N LYS A 306 29.74 -13.38 19.92
CA LYS A 306 29.09 -14.71 19.99
C LYS A 306 27.66 -14.62 19.48
N PRO A 307 27.15 -15.68 18.79
CA PRO A 307 25.75 -15.76 18.42
C PRO A 307 24.81 -15.55 19.61
N LEU A 308 23.69 -14.89 19.37
CA LEU A 308 22.64 -14.73 20.39
C LEU A 308 22.13 -16.10 20.84
N THR A 309 21.94 -16.26 22.14
CA THR A 309 21.42 -17.48 22.75
C THR A 309 19.90 -17.58 22.74
N TYR A 310 19.22 -16.55 22.27
CA TYR A 310 17.77 -16.46 22.23
C TYR A 310 17.30 -15.85 20.91
N LEU A 311 16.06 -16.19 20.55
CA LEU A 311 15.32 -15.56 19.46
C LEU A 311 14.21 -14.72 20.06
N PHE A 312 14.04 -13.50 19.56
CA PHE A 312 12.85 -12.71 19.89
C PHE A 312 11.62 -13.38 19.28
N ARG A 313 10.61 -13.61 20.11
CA ARG A 313 9.30 -14.11 19.68
C ARG A 313 8.22 -13.22 20.24
N SER A 314 7.28 -12.83 19.37
CA SER A 314 6.11 -12.06 19.75
C SER A 314 4.88 -12.63 19.05
N ASP A 315 3.84 -12.82 19.83
CA ASP A 315 2.50 -13.10 19.36
C ASP A 315 1.63 -11.92 19.77
N ASP A 316 1.02 -11.24 18.83
CA ASP A 316 0.17 -10.08 19.08
C ASP A 316 -1.24 -10.28 18.52
N HIS A 317 -2.21 -9.75 19.28
CA HIS A 317 -3.64 -9.82 18.96
C HIS A 317 -4.30 -8.49 19.36
N ASN A 318 -5.05 -7.86 18.45
CA ASN A 318 -5.72 -6.57 18.65
C ASN A 318 -7.12 -6.55 18.08
#